data_da8a960f6fd08a28c8cd122bba01dac7
#
_entry.id   da8a960f6fd08a28c8cd122bba01dac7
#
_cell.length_a   1.000
_cell.length_b   1.000
_cell.length_c   1.000
_cell.angle_alpha   90.00
_cell.angle_beta   90.00
_cell.angle_gamma   90.00
#
_symmetry.space_group_name_H-M   'P 1'
#
loop_
_entity.id
_entity.type
_entity.pdbx_description
1 polymer ?
#
loop_
_entity_poly.entity_id
_entity_poly.type
_entity_poly.pdbx_seq_one_letter_code
_entity_poly.pdbx_strand_id
1 'polypeptide(L)'
;GELGSRAPKLVEFIAYCLNQNHYHFIIEPLTDDGVQKFMHKLSTGYTNYFNEKYKRSGSLFQGKYKAIHVSSNEYLLHLSVYVNLNYKVHKELNKEWMKKINISSFKEYTDKVTKSFCFKSIILEQFRNLEDYKHFCNITLPEILKRKEEYKFLENFLLE
;
A
#
# COMPACT_ATOMS: atom_id res chain seq x y z
N GLY A 1 -13.20 -31.69 18.61
CA GLY A 1 -13.03 -30.27 18.81
C GLY A 1 -13.41 -29.55 17.54
N GLU A 2 -14.46 -28.74 17.59
CA GLU A 2 -14.88 -27.89 16.47
C GLU A 2 -13.74 -26.95 16.11
N LEU A 3 -13.29 -27.05 14.87
CA LEU A 3 -12.40 -26.06 14.26
C LEU A 3 -13.14 -24.73 14.25
N GLY A 4 -12.78 -23.82 15.15
CA GLY A 4 -13.37 -22.50 15.24
C GLY A 4 -13.41 -21.86 13.86
N SER A 5 -14.60 -21.49 13.38
CA SER A 5 -14.81 -20.85 12.10
C SER A 5 -13.98 -19.57 12.06
N ARG A 6 -12.94 -19.52 11.21
CA ARG A 6 -12.21 -18.29 10.96
C ARG A 6 -13.20 -17.21 10.55
N ALA A 7 -13.12 -16.06 11.21
CA ALA A 7 -13.95 -14.91 10.82
C ALA A 7 -13.80 -14.65 9.31
N PRO A 8 -14.89 -14.31 8.61
CA PRO A 8 -14.85 -14.09 7.18
C PRO A 8 -13.85 -12.97 6.83
N LYS A 9 -13.12 -13.17 5.74
CA LYS A 9 -12.18 -12.19 5.21
C LYS A 9 -12.95 -10.95 4.77
N LEU A 10 -12.56 -9.78 5.23
CA LEU A 10 -13.24 -8.52 4.96
C LEU A 10 -12.77 -7.86 3.66
N VAL A 11 -11.48 -7.99 3.39
CA VAL A 11 -10.82 -7.39 2.22
C VAL A 11 -9.78 -8.34 1.66
N GLU A 12 -9.49 -8.19 0.36
CA GLU A 12 -8.33 -8.77 -0.30
C GLU A 12 -7.27 -7.69 -0.48
N PHE A 13 -6.02 -7.98 -0.12
CA PHE A 13 -4.91 -7.06 -0.41
C PHE A 13 -4.42 -7.29 -1.82
N ILE A 14 -4.37 -6.22 -2.62
CA ILE A 14 -3.78 -6.22 -3.96
C ILE A 14 -2.33 -5.71 -3.88
N ALA A 15 -2.11 -4.55 -3.25
CA ALA A 15 -0.76 -4.02 -3.02
C ALA A 15 -0.69 -3.22 -1.72
N TYR A 16 0.53 -3.09 -1.17
CA TYR A 16 0.77 -2.25 0.01
C TYR A 16 2.16 -1.59 -0.02
N CYS A 17 2.28 -0.48 0.68
CA CYS A 17 3.53 0.12 1.10
C CYS A 17 3.41 0.72 2.49
N LEU A 18 4.35 0.37 3.37
CA LEU A 18 4.42 0.86 4.74
C LEU A 18 5.61 1.83 4.84
N ASN A 19 5.31 3.13 4.92
CA ASN A 19 6.30 4.16 5.15
C ASN A 19 6.40 4.47 6.65
N GLN A 20 7.35 5.30 7.03
CA GLN A 20 7.65 5.57 8.44
C GLN A 20 6.45 6.17 9.21
N ASN A 21 5.69 7.06 8.56
CA ASN A 21 4.61 7.83 9.18
C ASN A 21 3.26 7.74 8.45
N HIS A 22 3.19 6.96 7.37
CA HIS A 22 1.97 6.73 6.60
C HIS A 22 2.05 5.40 5.85
N TYR A 23 0.93 4.95 5.33
CA TYR A 23 0.84 3.73 4.53
C TYR A 23 -0.09 3.93 3.34
N HIS A 24 0.10 3.11 2.32
CA HIS A 24 -0.78 3.00 1.16
C HIS A 24 -1.19 1.56 0.97
N PHE A 25 -2.48 1.34 0.71
CA PHE A 25 -3.06 0.05 0.37
C PHE A 25 -3.86 0.16 -0.91
N ILE A 26 -3.79 -0.88 -1.75
CA ILE A 26 -4.82 -1.19 -2.73
C ILE A 26 -5.52 -2.43 -2.19
N ILE A 27 -6.80 -2.30 -1.89
CA ILE A 27 -7.60 -3.38 -1.31
C ILE A 27 -8.94 -3.51 -2.05
N GLU A 28 -9.40 -4.73 -2.20
CA GLU A 28 -10.71 -5.06 -2.72
C GLU A 28 -11.64 -5.46 -1.56
N PRO A 29 -12.82 -4.82 -1.41
CA PRO A 29 -13.78 -5.24 -0.40
C PRO A 29 -14.38 -6.59 -0.78
N LEU A 30 -14.47 -7.51 0.18
CA LEU A 30 -15.14 -8.80 0.02
C LEU A 30 -16.55 -8.79 0.62
N THR A 31 -16.93 -7.72 1.31
CA THR A 31 -18.27 -7.45 1.86
C THR A 31 -18.56 -5.97 1.70
N ASP A 32 -19.84 -5.57 1.72
CA ASP A 32 -20.29 -4.18 1.50
C ASP A 32 -19.61 -3.16 2.44
N ASP A 33 -19.37 -3.55 3.69
CA ASP A 33 -18.71 -2.73 4.70
C ASP A 33 -17.27 -3.19 5.01
N GLY A 34 -16.72 -4.05 4.17
CA GLY A 34 -15.43 -4.72 4.39
C GLY A 34 -14.29 -3.76 4.64
N VAL A 35 -14.16 -2.72 3.82
CA VAL A 35 -13.11 -1.69 4.00
C VAL A 35 -13.24 -0.97 5.32
N GLN A 36 -14.45 -0.52 5.66
CA GLN A 36 -14.70 0.21 6.91
C GLN A 36 -14.37 -0.64 8.14
N LYS A 37 -14.87 -1.87 8.18
CA LYS A 37 -14.61 -2.82 9.27
C LYS A 37 -13.14 -3.18 9.38
N PHE A 38 -12.49 -3.42 8.25
CA PHE A 38 -11.07 -3.72 8.21
C PHE A 38 -10.24 -2.55 8.76
N MET A 39 -10.46 -1.33 8.27
CA MET A 39 -9.72 -0.15 8.68
C MET A 39 -9.93 0.19 10.15
N HIS A 40 -11.16 0.00 10.66
CA HIS A 40 -11.44 0.17 12.08
C HIS A 40 -10.66 -0.82 12.94
N LYS A 41 -10.71 -2.12 12.61
CA LYS A 41 -9.97 -3.15 13.33
C LYS A 41 -8.46 -2.93 13.26
N LEU A 42 -7.92 -2.59 12.10
CA LEU A 42 -6.51 -2.31 11.91
C LEU A 42 -6.05 -1.11 12.76
N SER A 43 -6.76 0.01 12.66
CA SER A 43 -6.39 1.25 13.37
C SER A 43 -6.45 1.06 14.88
N THR A 44 -7.53 0.44 15.39
CA THR A 44 -7.69 0.18 16.82
C THR A 44 -6.67 -0.83 17.34
N GLY A 45 -6.52 -1.95 16.65
CA GLY A 45 -5.59 -3.00 17.05
C GLY A 45 -4.14 -2.53 17.05
N TYR A 46 -3.72 -1.79 16.01
CA TYR A 46 -2.37 -1.27 15.95
C TYR A 46 -2.11 -0.16 16.97
N THR A 47 -3.07 0.74 17.19
CA THR A 47 -2.96 1.77 18.23
C THR A 47 -2.80 1.15 19.62
N ASN A 48 -3.61 0.14 19.95
CA ASN A 48 -3.51 -0.55 21.24
C ASN A 48 -2.14 -1.25 21.41
N TYR A 49 -1.70 -1.98 20.40
CA TYR A 49 -0.38 -2.61 20.40
C TYR A 49 0.75 -1.60 20.59
N PHE A 50 0.71 -0.51 19.84
CA PHE A 50 1.74 0.54 19.90
C PHE A 50 1.76 1.25 21.26
N ASN A 51 0.59 1.59 21.80
CA ASN A 51 0.45 2.23 23.10
C ASN A 51 0.96 1.34 24.23
N GLU A 52 0.63 0.04 24.20
CA GLU A 52 1.13 -0.92 25.17
C GLU A 52 2.66 -1.07 25.10
N LYS A 53 3.18 -1.26 23.89
CA LYS A 53 4.62 -1.44 23.65
C LYS A 53 5.46 -0.25 24.11
N TYR A 54 4.99 0.97 23.85
CA TYR A 54 5.74 2.20 24.12
C TYR A 54 5.24 2.95 25.37
N LYS A 55 4.35 2.33 26.17
CA LYS A 55 3.81 2.89 27.43
C LYS A 55 3.22 4.29 27.24
N ARG A 56 2.48 4.48 26.15
CA ARG A 56 1.78 5.73 25.85
C ARG A 56 0.26 5.53 25.80
N SER A 57 -0.49 6.63 25.72
CA SER A 57 -1.95 6.63 25.57
C SER A 57 -2.39 7.56 24.45
N GLY A 58 -3.66 7.46 24.05
CA GLY A 58 -4.27 8.32 23.06
C GLY A 58 -4.15 7.80 21.63
N SER A 59 -4.65 8.60 20.69
CA SER A 59 -4.67 8.24 19.26
C SER A 59 -3.26 8.17 18.69
N LEU A 60 -3.04 7.19 17.80
CA LEU A 60 -1.82 7.07 17.02
C LEU A 60 -1.98 7.74 15.64
N PHE A 61 -3.16 7.61 15.03
CA PHE A 61 -3.43 8.16 13.71
C PHE A 61 -4.06 9.54 13.79
N GLN A 62 -3.65 10.44 12.90
CA GLN A 62 -4.16 11.80 12.77
C GLN A 62 -5.46 11.84 11.95
N GLY A 63 -6.55 11.32 12.51
CA GLY A 63 -7.86 11.33 11.85
C GLY A 63 -8.19 10.03 11.11
N LYS A 64 -9.24 10.12 10.28
CA LYS A 64 -9.76 8.98 9.52
C LYS A 64 -8.86 8.66 8.32
N TYR A 65 -8.83 7.40 7.91
CA TYR A 65 -8.21 7.01 6.64
C TYR A 65 -8.88 7.71 5.45
N LYS A 66 -8.12 7.97 4.41
CA LYS A 66 -8.63 8.48 3.14
C LYS A 66 -8.75 7.31 2.16
N ALA A 67 -9.88 7.23 1.47
CA ALA A 67 -10.13 6.20 0.47
C ALA A 67 -10.52 6.85 -0.86
N ILE A 68 -10.00 6.28 -1.96
CA ILE A 68 -10.32 6.68 -3.33
C ILE A 68 -10.78 5.42 -4.06
N HIS A 69 -11.92 5.52 -4.73
CA HIS A 69 -12.42 4.43 -5.57
C HIS A 69 -11.60 4.31 -6.84
N VAL A 70 -11.13 3.10 -7.15
CA VAL A 70 -10.41 2.81 -8.39
C VAL A 70 -11.43 2.45 -9.46
N SER A 71 -11.68 3.37 -10.40
CA SER A 71 -12.77 3.30 -11.37
C SER A 71 -12.37 2.70 -12.72
N SER A 72 -11.09 2.54 -13.00
CA SER A 72 -10.62 1.97 -14.27
C SER A 72 -9.42 1.05 -14.08
N ASN A 73 -9.27 0.12 -15.01
CA ASN A 73 -8.13 -0.78 -15.03
C ASN A 73 -6.80 -0.07 -15.29
N GLU A 74 -6.80 0.91 -16.18
CA GLU A 74 -5.61 1.73 -16.47
C GLU A 74 -5.12 2.46 -15.19
N TYR A 75 -6.05 3.04 -14.45
CA TYR A 75 -5.73 3.67 -13.17
C TYR A 75 -5.23 2.66 -12.14
N LEU A 76 -5.80 1.46 -12.09
CA LEU A 76 -5.35 0.37 -11.21
C LEU A 76 -3.89 -0.02 -11.50
N LEU A 77 -3.51 -0.19 -12.76
CA LEU A 77 -2.14 -0.52 -13.16
C LEU A 77 -1.16 0.58 -12.74
N HIS A 78 -1.48 1.84 -13.04
CA HIS A 78 -0.66 2.97 -12.65
C HIS A 78 -0.53 3.09 -11.12
N LEU A 79 -1.63 2.90 -10.39
CA LEU A 79 -1.68 2.94 -8.94
C LEU A 79 -0.88 1.79 -8.32
N SER A 80 -0.82 0.62 -8.98
CA SER A 80 0.01 -0.50 -8.50
C SER A 80 1.49 -0.13 -8.46
N VAL A 81 1.98 0.61 -9.46
CA VAL A 81 3.36 1.13 -9.47
C VAL A 81 3.56 2.16 -8.37
N TYR A 82 2.62 3.11 -8.25
CA TYR A 82 2.67 4.14 -7.22
C TYR A 82 2.75 3.54 -5.81
N VAL A 83 1.89 2.57 -5.49
CA VAL A 83 1.86 1.94 -4.16
C VAL A 83 3.08 1.05 -3.95
N ASN A 84 3.40 0.16 -4.88
CA ASN A 84 4.52 -0.76 -4.76
C ASN A 84 5.88 -0.05 -4.59
N LEU A 85 6.05 1.12 -5.22
CA LEU A 85 7.30 1.89 -5.20
C LEU A 85 7.20 3.20 -4.40
N ASN A 86 6.16 3.37 -3.58
CA ASN A 86 5.92 4.60 -2.83
C ASN A 86 7.08 4.99 -1.90
N TYR A 87 7.78 4.03 -1.33
CA TYR A 87 8.99 4.27 -0.53
C TYR A 87 10.12 4.97 -1.33
N LYS A 88 10.20 4.77 -2.66
CA LYS A 88 11.12 5.50 -3.55
C LYS A 88 10.66 6.94 -3.77
N VAL A 89 9.35 7.14 -3.88
CA VAL A 89 8.73 8.47 -4.08
C VAL A 89 9.05 9.41 -2.90
N HIS A 90 9.16 8.88 -1.69
CA HIS A 90 9.47 9.67 -0.50
C HIS A 90 10.96 9.74 -0.14
N LYS A 91 11.87 9.22 -0.99
CA LYS A 91 13.33 9.22 -0.78
C LYS A 91 13.77 8.63 0.58
N GLU A 92 12.97 7.74 1.14
CA GLU A 92 13.24 7.13 2.46
C GLU A 92 14.25 5.98 2.40
N LEU A 93 14.87 5.76 1.24
CA LEU A 93 15.70 4.57 0.91
C LEU A 93 17.00 4.40 1.70
N ASN A 94 17.42 5.39 2.49
CA ASN A 94 18.78 5.40 3.05
C ASN A 94 18.90 4.83 4.48
N LYS A 95 17.83 4.23 5.01
CA LYS A 95 17.90 3.65 6.37
C LYS A 95 18.18 2.16 6.30
N GLU A 96 19.23 1.69 6.96
CA GLU A 96 19.64 0.27 7.00
C GLU A 96 18.53 -0.70 7.42
N TRP A 97 17.62 -0.28 8.32
CA TRP A 97 16.51 -1.09 8.75
C TRP A 97 15.48 -1.36 7.64
N MET A 98 15.32 -0.43 6.69
CA MET A 98 14.39 -0.59 5.56
C MET A 98 14.83 -1.67 4.58
N LYS A 99 16.13 -1.97 4.53
CA LYS A 99 16.67 -3.05 3.71
C LYS A 99 16.34 -4.43 4.28
N LYS A 100 16.03 -4.50 5.58
CA LYS A 100 15.82 -5.76 6.29
C LYS A 100 14.35 -6.21 6.35
N ILE A 101 13.39 -5.32 6.05
CA ILE A 101 11.96 -5.60 6.11
C ILE A 101 11.30 -5.40 4.74
N ASN A 102 10.27 -6.18 4.49
CA ASN A 102 9.43 -5.97 3.31
C ASN A 102 8.46 -4.82 3.60
N ILE A 103 8.88 -3.61 3.26
CA ILE A 103 8.07 -2.40 3.46
C ILE A 103 6.99 -2.23 2.40
N SER A 104 7.06 -2.99 1.31
CA SER A 104 6.06 -2.98 0.25
C SER A 104 5.88 -4.37 -0.36
N SER A 105 4.77 -4.54 -1.06
CA SER A 105 4.47 -5.74 -1.85
C SER A 105 5.32 -5.86 -3.13
N PHE A 106 6.20 -4.92 -3.45
CA PHE A 106 6.95 -4.91 -4.72
C PHE A 106 7.69 -6.22 -5.00
N LYS A 107 8.33 -6.83 -4.00
CA LYS A 107 9.02 -8.12 -4.16
C LYS A 107 8.07 -9.27 -4.52
N GLU A 108 6.84 -9.24 -4.01
CA GLU A 108 5.83 -10.24 -4.39
C GLU A 108 5.45 -10.14 -5.87
N TYR A 109 5.58 -8.95 -6.46
CA TYR A 109 5.29 -8.66 -7.87
C TYR A 109 6.46 -8.91 -8.81
N THR A 110 7.68 -8.93 -8.31
CA THR A 110 8.89 -8.98 -9.15
C THR A 110 9.70 -10.25 -8.99
N ASP A 111 9.51 -10.97 -7.90
CA ASP A 111 10.26 -12.17 -7.59
C ASP A 111 9.35 -13.41 -7.64
N LYS A 112 9.93 -14.58 -7.93
CA LYS A 112 9.20 -15.86 -7.84
C LYS A 112 9.06 -16.23 -6.35
N VAL A 113 8.01 -15.75 -5.71
CA VAL A 113 7.72 -16.10 -4.30
C VAL A 113 6.78 -17.30 -4.24
N THR A 114 7.07 -18.22 -3.35
CA THR A 114 6.25 -19.43 -3.12
C THR A 114 4.97 -19.14 -2.34
N LYS A 115 4.98 -18.09 -1.52
CA LYS A 115 3.82 -17.65 -0.73
C LYS A 115 3.67 -16.14 -0.85
N SER A 116 2.52 -15.70 -1.35
CA SER A 116 2.17 -14.28 -1.51
C SER A 116 1.13 -13.88 -0.48
N PHE A 117 1.29 -12.71 0.11
CA PHE A 117 0.26 -12.08 0.93
C PHE A 117 -0.79 -11.39 0.06
N CYS A 118 -0.37 -10.82 -1.07
CA CYS A 118 -1.24 -10.08 -1.98
C CYS A 118 -1.88 -10.97 -3.05
N PHE A 119 -3.13 -10.67 -3.38
CA PHE A 119 -3.85 -11.18 -4.55
C PHE A 119 -3.43 -10.34 -5.77
N LYS A 120 -2.31 -10.72 -6.36
CA LYS A 120 -1.65 -9.95 -7.42
C LYS A 120 -2.06 -10.31 -8.84
N SER A 121 -2.84 -11.39 -9.02
CA SER A 121 -3.26 -11.86 -10.34
C SER A 121 -4.06 -10.81 -11.12
N ILE A 122 -4.91 -10.04 -10.47
CA ILE A 122 -5.65 -8.93 -11.10
C ILE A 122 -4.74 -7.91 -11.83
N ILE A 123 -3.48 -7.79 -11.39
CA ILE A 123 -2.46 -6.95 -12.03
C ILE A 123 -1.61 -7.78 -12.98
N LEU A 124 -0.99 -8.86 -12.48
CA LEU A 124 0.07 -9.57 -13.20
C LEU A 124 -0.42 -10.34 -14.41
N GLU A 125 -1.67 -10.79 -14.43
CA GLU A 125 -2.28 -11.47 -15.61
C GLU A 125 -2.44 -10.53 -16.82
N GLN A 126 -2.26 -9.22 -16.64
CA GLN A 126 -2.27 -8.23 -17.71
C GLN A 126 -0.90 -8.06 -18.39
N PHE A 127 0.13 -8.71 -17.86
CA PHE A 127 1.48 -8.71 -18.39
C PHE A 127 1.87 -10.13 -18.85
N ARG A 128 2.69 -10.25 -19.89
CA ARG A 128 3.13 -11.55 -20.40
C ARG A 128 3.98 -12.33 -19.40
N ASN A 129 4.73 -11.58 -18.57
CA ASN A 129 5.62 -12.14 -17.56
C ASN A 129 6.01 -11.07 -16.52
N LEU A 130 6.74 -11.45 -15.48
CA LEU A 130 7.18 -10.54 -14.41
C LEU A 130 8.14 -9.44 -14.92
N GLU A 131 8.93 -9.71 -15.95
CA GLU A 131 9.86 -8.73 -16.52
C GLU A 131 9.09 -7.60 -17.24
N ASP A 132 7.98 -7.91 -17.91
CA ASP A 132 7.11 -6.89 -18.51
C ASP A 132 6.52 -5.96 -17.45
N TYR A 133 6.11 -6.48 -16.29
CA TYR A 133 5.66 -5.65 -15.17
C TYR A 133 6.80 -4.79 -14.60
N LYS A 134 8.00 -5.33 -14.43
CA LYS A 134 9.18 -4.56 -14.01
C LYS A 134 9.50 -3.44 -15.00
N HIS A 135 9.42 -3.73 -16.30
CA HIS A 135 9.62 -2.73 -17.34
C HIS A 135 8.57 -1.62 -17.24
N PHE A 136 7.28 -1.98 -17.08
CA PHE A 136 6.20 -1.03 -16.84
C PHE A 136 6.47 -0.15 -15.63
N CYS A 137 6.93 -0.73 -14.51
CA CYS A 137 7.32 0.02 -13.33
C CYS A 137 8.45 1.03 -13.62
N ASN A 138 9.46 0.63 -14.40
CA ASN A 138 10.61 1.47 -14.71
C ASN A 138 10.26 2.68 -15.59
N ILE A 139 9.29 2.55 -16.49
CA ILE A 139 8.84 3.68 -17.32
C ILE A 139 7.83 4.57 -16.60
N THR A 140 6.99 4.00 -15.71
CA THR A 140 5.92 4.72 -15.02
C THR A 140 6.43 5.51 -13.81
N LEU A 141 7.40 4.97 -13.06
CA LEU A 141 7.90 5.64 -11.85
C LEU A 141 8.49 7.03 -12.11
N PRO A 142 9.30 7.28 -13.16
CA PRO A 142 9.80 8.63 -13.47
C PRO A 142 8.67 9.64 -13.73
N GLU A 143 7.59 9.22 -14.38
CA GLU A 143 6.42 10.08 -14.62
C GLU A 143 5.71 10.45 -13.32
N ILE A 144 5.55 9.47 -12.40
CA ILE A 144 4.99 9.71 -11.07
C ILE A 144 5.83 10.73 -10.29
N LEU A 145 7.15 10.57 -10.31
CA LEU A 145 8.09 11.48 -9.63
C LEU A 145 8.02 12.89 -10.19
N LYS A 146 8.00 13.02 -11.52
CA LYS A 146 7.89 14.31 -12.21
C LYS A 146 6.59 15.04 -11.83
N ARG A 147 5.45 14.36 -11.89
CA ARG A 147 4.15 14.94 -11.51
C ARG A 147 4.14 15.39 -10.05
N LYS A 148 4.74 14.63 -9.15
CA LYS A 148 4.82 15.02 -7.74
C LYS A 148 5.66 16.29 -7.53
N GLU A 149 6.76 16.44 -8.25
CA GLU A 149 7.60 17.64 -8.20
C GLU A 149 6.84 18.86 -8.77
N GLU A 150 6.11 18.68 -9.86
CA GLU A 150 5.26 19.72 -10.45
C GLU A 150 4.16 20.18 -9.48
N TYR A 151 3.45 19.24 -8.82
CA TYR A 151 2.43 19.59 -7.82
C TYR A 151 3.03 20.32 -6.62
N LYS A 152 4.17 19.90 -6.12
CA LYS A 152 4.86 20.57 -5.01
C LYS A 152 5.30 21.99 -5.39
N PHE A 153 5.77 22.18 -6.61
CA PHE A 153 6.12 23.50 -7.13
C PHE A 153 4.90 24.43 -7.19
N LEU A 154 3.76 23.93 -7.71
CA LEU A 154 2.51 24.68 -7.79
C LEU A 154 1.95 25.04 -6.41
N GLU A 155 1.97 24.11 -5.45
CA GLU A 155 1.57 24.38 -4.07
C GLU A 155 2.40 25.50 -3.44
N ASN A 156 3.71 25.48 -3.61
CA ASN A 156 4.58 26.55 -3.09
C ASN A 156 4.32 27.89 -3.78
N PHE A 157 3.97 27.89 -5.05
CA PHE A 157 3.68 29.13 -5.81
C PHE A 157 2.33 29.75 -5.46
N LEU A 158 1.35 28.94 -5.02
CA LEU A 158 0.02 29.40 -4.62
C LEU A 158 -0.04 29.90 -3.16
N LEU A 159 1.02 29.71 -2.39
CA LEU A 159 1.13 30.14 -0.99
C LEU A 159 1.91 31.48 -0.84
N GLU A 160 2.41 32.06 -1.93
CA GLU A 160 2.95 33.42 -2.00
C GLU A 160 1.87 34.41 -2.44
#